data_921a36011821967b276fce96899bc8f3
#
_entry.id   921a36011821967b276fce96899bc8f3
#
_cell.length_a   1.000
_cell.length_b   1.000
_cell.length_c   1.000
_cell.angle_alpha   90.00
_cell.angle_beta   90.00
_cell.angle_gamma   90.00
#
_symmetry.space_group_name_H-M   'P 1'
#
loop_
_entity.id
_entity.type
_entity.pdbx_description
1 polymer ?
#
loop_
_entity_poly.entity_id
_entity_poly.type
_entity_poly.pdbx_seq_one_letter_code
_entity_poly.pdbx_strand_id
1 'polypeptide(L)'
;MPKRKRMPKLPNGYGSIRYLGKGRRNPYAVHPPTEEFTENGVPVRPSALCYVDTWIKGFTVLTAYKAGNYYPGYENTLVDLNTVAEDTSCFEELANKILSDYNQFKGVPVEKPGKTFAEVYDDFYNWKYNDGKRTYSNASKASTRAAFLNCSALHEKEFRSLRHDDLQEVVKNCTLKHASKELIVSLYKQMYAYADIYELCDKDYSAHVSVDILDDDENGVPFSESDLKTLWGDKKNSVAEFLLIMCYSGYRISAFYTMEVNLLDGYFRVGVKTAAGKNRIVPIHHSIRPLVENRLNSDGCLLTVSKSTFRKQMYAYLESVGIDRHTPHDCRHTFSALCEKYKVNENDRMRLLGHAFTDVTNKTYGHRTINELRDEIEKIKIPICD
;
A
#
# COMPACT_ATOMS: atom_id res chain seq x y z
N MET A 1 -32.73 -45.25 -17.17
CA MET A 1 -33.41 -44.72 -15.97
C MET A 1 -32.66 -43.50 -15.46
N PRO A 2 -33.26 -42.36 -15.24
CA PRO A 2 -32.56 -41.19 -14.74
C PRO A 2 -31.97 -41.49 -13.36
N LYS A 3 -30.68 -41.20 -13.18
CA LYS A 3 -29.97 -41.35 -11.91
C LYS A 3 -30.62 -40.43 -10.87
N ARG A 4 -31.04 -41.00 -9.75
CA ARG A 4 -31.69 -40.28 -8.64
C ARG A 4 -30.74 -39.19 -8.10
N LYS A 5 -31.24 -37.95 -7.98
CA LYS A 5 -30.49 -36.83 -7.39
C LYS A 5 -30.12 -37.24 -5.95
N ARG A 6 -28.82 -37.29 -5.62
CA ARG A 6 -28.36 -37.60 -4.25
C ARG A 6 -28.65 -36.40 -3.36
N MET A 7 -29.41 -36.64 -2.29
CA MET A 7 -29.65 -35.61 -1.28
C MET A 7 -28.36 -35.32 -0.46
N PRO A 8 -28.22 -34.11 0.07
CA PRO A 8 -27.07 -33.75 0.90
C PRO A 8 -26.85 -34.72 2.06
N LYS A 9 -25.57 -34.98 2.38
CA LYS A 9 -25.21 -35.81 3.54
C LYS A 9 -25.26 -34.93 4.80
N LEU A 10 -26.06 -35.35 5.78
CA LEU A 10 -26.12 -34.63 7.05
C LEU A 10 -24.82 -34.76 7.86
N PRO A 11 -24.45 -33.73 8.65
CA PRO A 11 -23.30 -33.77 9.52
C PRO A 11 -23.40 -34.89 10.57
N ASN A 12 -22.24 -35.35 11.04
CA ASN A 12 -22.20 -36.34 12.13
C ASN A 12 -22.89 -35.80 13.39
N GLY A 13 -23.74 -36.61 13.98
CA GLY A 13 -24.53 -36.24 15.18
C GLY A 13 -25.74 -35.36 14.90
N TYR A 14 -26.13 -35.13 13.62
CA TYR A 14 -27.37 -34.42 13.28
C TYR A 14 -28.60 -35.33 13.29
N GLY A 15 -28.41 -36.63 13.11
CA GLY A 15 -29.44 -37.62 12.87
C GLY A 15 -29.40 -38.12 11.42
N SER A 16 -30.41 -38.83 10.98
CA SER A 16 -30.46 -39.35 9.61
C SER A 16 -31.86 -39.35 9.00
N ILE A 17 -31.93 -39.11 7.70
CA ILE A 17 -33.17 -39.18 6.91
C ILE A 17 -33.00 -40.30 5.90
N ARG A 18 -33.74 -41.38 6.07
CA ARG A 18 -33.60 -42.58 5.26
C ARG A 18 -34.77 -42.77 4.32
N TYR A 19 -34.49 -42.97 3.06
CA TYR A 19 -35.51 -43.34 2.08
C TYR A 19 -35.83 -44.83 2.16
N LEU A 20 -37.09 -45.14 2.29
CA LEU A 20 -37.62 -46.50 2.48
C LEU A 20 -38.14 -47.17 1.20
N GLY A 21 -38.10 -46.47 0.05
CA GLY A 21 -38.52 -47.02 -1.25
C GLY A 21 -39.78 -46.38 -1.84
N LYS A 22 -40.07 -46.70 -3.11
CA LYS A 22 -41.27 -46.24 -3.83
C LYS A 22 -42.51 -46.98 -3.33
N GLY A 23 -43.70 -46.33 -3.39
CA GLY A 23 -44.97 -46.93 -3.04
C GLY A 23 -45.45 -46.64 -1.62
N ARG A 24 -44.74 -45.83 -0.86
CA ARG A 24 -45.18 -45.35 0.45
C ARG A 24 -45.63 -43.90 0.36
N ARG A 25 -46.72 -43.53 1.08
CA ARG A 25 -47.19 -42.15 1.18
C ARG A 25 -46.12 -41.26 1.81
N ASN A 26 -45.43 -41.76 2.84
CA ASN A 26 -44.34 -41.11 3.53
C ASN A 26 -43.06 -41.95 3.40
N PRO A 27 -42.27 -41.78 2.33
CA PRO A 27 -41.12 -42.63 2.02
C PRO A 27 -39.85 -42.29 2.78
N TYR A 28 -39.82 -41.26 3.59
CA TYR A 28 -38.62 -40.89 4.36
C TYR A 28 -38.83 -41.11 5.86
N ALA A 29 -38.01 -41.95 6.47
CA ALA A 29 -37.96 -42.14 7.92
C ALA A 29 -36.91 -41.16 8.51
N VAL A 30 -37.31 -40.44 9.53
CA VAL A 30 -36.50 -39.43 10.22
C VAL A 30 -36.03 -40.01 11.57
N HIS A 31 -34.73 -40.18 11.73
CA HIS A 31 -34.15 -40.72 12.95
C HIS A 31 -33.31 -39.64 13.68
N PRO A 32 -33.44 -39.49 14.99
CA PRO A 32 -32.60 -38.60 15.79
C PRO A 32 -31.15 -39.07 15.79
N PRO A 33 -30.23 -38.27 16.30
CA PRO A 33 -28.83 -38.74 16.50
C PRO A 33 -28.79 -39.95 17.44
N THR A 34 -27.82 -40.82 17.21
CA THR A 34 -27.55 -41.95 18.05
C THR A 34 -26.86 -41.50 19.35
N GLU A 35 -27.42 -41.89 20.48
CA GLU A 35 -26.84 -41.67 21.83
C GLU A 35 -26.38 -42.97 22.47
N GLU A 36 -26.81 -44.13 21.96
CA GLU A 36 -26.49 -45.44 22.47
C GLU A 36 -25.53 -46.17 21.54
N PHE A 37 -24.55 -46.87 22.15
CA PHE A 37 -23.56 -47.69 21.46
C PHE A 37 -23.56 -49.08 22.07
N THR A 38 -23.35 -50.11 21.24
CA THR A 38 -23.13 -51.49 21.72
C THR A 38 -21.79 -51.57 22.48
N GLU A 39 -21.60 -52.68 23.24
CA GLU A 39 -20.33 -52.95 23.93
C GLU A 39 -19.07 -52.91 23.01
N ASN A 40 -19.28 -53.15 21.71
CA ASN A 40 -18.22 -53.08 20.69
C ASN A 40 -18.12 -51.72 20.01
N GLY A 41 -18.75 -50.66 20.55
CA GLY A 41 -18.66 -49.28 20.00
C GLY A 41 -19.49 -49.06 18.72
N VAL A 42 -20.35 -49.98 18.33
CA VAL A 42 -21.21 -49.84 17.17
C VAL A 42 -22.47 -49.01 17.54
N PRO A 43 -22.79 -47.94 16.79
CA PRO A 43 -23.94 -47.07 17.11
C PRO A 43 -25.27 -47.85 16.96
N VAL A 44 -26.11 -47.80 17.99
CA VAL A 44 -27.48 -48.37 18.00
C VAL A 44 -28.41 -47.34 17.32
N ARG A 45 -29.09 -47.78 16.27
CA ARG A 45 -29.99 -46.86 15.55
C ARG A 45 -31.21 -46.57 16.42
N PRO A 46 -31.51 -45.28 16.69
CA PRO A 46 -32.70 -44.91 17.43
C PRO A 46 -33.97 -45.13 16.60
N SER A 47 -35.12 -45.27 17.28
CA SER A 47 -36.42 -45.29 16.62
C SER A 47 -36.67 -44.07 15.77
N ALA A 48 -37.46 -44.22 14.69
CA ALA A 48 -37.81 -43.05 13.86
C ALA A 48 -38.73 -42.10 14.66
N LEU A 49 -38.47 -40.81 14.59
CA LEU A 49 -39.33 -39.76 15.15
C LEU A 49 -40.66 -39.73 14.41
N CYS A 50 -40.59 -39.75 13.09
CA CYS A 50 -41.72 -39.69 12.21
C CYS A 50 -41.40 -40.20 10.80
N TYR A 51 -42.40 -40.25 9.93
CA TYR A 51 -42.28 -40.57 8.51
C TYR A 51 -42.89 -39.44 7.70
N VAL A 52 -42.14 -38.90 6.72
CA VAL A 52 -42.55 -37.75 5.90
C VAL A 52 -42.46 -38.05 4.41
N ASP A 53 -43.17 -37.26 3.62
CA ASP A 53 -43.25 -37.39 2.17
C ASP A 53 -42.02 -36.87 1.43
N THR A 54 -41.37 -35.84 1.97
CA THR A 54 -40.20 -35.20 1.36
C THR A 54 -39.00 -35.23 2.29
N TRP A 55 -37.78 -35.25 1.70
CA TRP A 55 -36.54 -35.16 2.45
C TRP A 55 -36.45 -33.84 3.23
N ILE A 56 -36.98 -32.75 2.67
CA ILE A 56 -36.98 -31.40 3.26
C ILE A 56 -37.81 -31.38 4.55
N LYS A 57 -39.01 -31.94 4.55
CA LYS A 57 -39.80 -32.06 5.79
C LYS A 57 -39.04 -32.85 6.85
N GLY A 58 -38.33 -33.93 6.44
CA GLY A 58 -37.51 -34.69 7.35
C GLY A 58 -36.36 -33.87 7.94
N PHE A 59 -35.77 -33.02 7.15
CA PHE A 59 -34.72 -32.09 7.58
C PHE A 59 -35.24 -31.05 8.58
N THR A 60 -36.42 -30.46 8.30
CA THR A 60 -37.09 -29.53 9.21
C THR A 60 -37.45 -30.17 10.55
N VAL A 61 -37.93 -31.41 10.54
CA VAL A 61 -38.18 -32.18 11.77
C VAL A 61 -36.92 -32.39 12.58
N LEU A 62 -35.80 -32.81 11.96
CA LEU A 62 -34.51 -32.97 12.66
C LEU A 62 -34.01 -31.66 13.23
N THR A 63 -34.22 -30.57 12.53
CA THR A 63 -33.82 -29.23 13.00
C THR A 63 -34.65 -28.84 14.22
N ALA A 64 -35.96 -29.03 14.17
CA ALA A 64 -36.86 -28.80 15.32
C ALA A 64 -36.48 -29.69 16.53
N TYR A 65 -36.15 -30.97 16.27
CA TYR A 65 -35.69 -31.89 17.31
C TYR A 65 -34.41 -31.41 17.98
N LYS A 66 -33.46 -30.98 17.19
CA LYS A 66 -32.19 -30.43 17.69
C LYS A 66 -32.38 -29.14 18.50
N ALA A 67 -33.34 -28.30 18.11
CA ALA A 67 -33.72 -27.07 18.81
C ALA A 67 -34.58 -27.30 20.06
N GLY A 68 -34.93 -28.56 20.38
CA GLY A 68 -35.80 -28.87 21.50
C GLY A 68 -37.30 -28.53 21.27
N ASN A 69 -37.68 -28.21 20.03
CA ASN A 69 -39.00 -27.76 19.65
C ASN A 69 -39.84 -28.85 18.97
N TYR A 70 -39.32 -30.06 18.84
CA TYR A 70 -40.04 -31.18 18.25
C TYR A 70 -41.03 -31.80 19.26
N TYR A 71 -42.21 -32.08 18.79
CA TYR A 71 -43.21 -32.90 19.48
C TYR A 71 -43.87 -33.91 18.51
N PRO A 72 -44.36 -35.07 18.97
CA PRO A 72 -45.01 -36.04 18.09
C PRO A 72 -46.18 -35.40 17.31
N GLY A 73 -46.14 -35.55 15.99
CA GLY A 73 -47.15 -34.90 15.10
C GLY A 73 -46.70 -33.55 14.54
N TYR A 74 -45.54 -33.02 14.90
CA TYR A 74 -44.97 -31.78 14.35
C TYR A 74 -44.90 -31.80 12.83
N GLU A 75 -44.59 -32.97 12.24
CA GLU A 75 -44.51 -33.17 10.78
C GLU A 75 -45.83 -32.84 10.05
N ASN A 76 -46.96 -32.93 10.73
CA ASN A 76 -48.29 -32.63 10.15
C ASN A 76 -48.59 -31.13 10.09
N THR A 77 -47.84 -30.32 10.81
CA THR A 77 -47.97 -28.85 10.79
C THR A 77 -47.13 -28.20 9.67
N LEU A 78 -46.26 -28.99 9.04
CA LEU A 78 -45.37 -28.50 7.99
C LEU A 78 -46.15 -28.42 6.65
N VAL A 79 -46.21 -27.22 6.09
CA VAL A 79 -46.84 -26.93 4.80
C VAL A 79 -46.10 -27.63 3.67
N ASP A 80 -46.79 -28.12 2.64
CA ASP A 80 -46.20 -28.68 1.44
C ASP A 80 -45.46 -27.63 0.66
N LEU A 81 -44.12 -27.67 0.74
CA LEU A 81 -43.23 -26.78 0.00
C LEU A 81 -43.16 -27.06 -1.52
N ASN A 82 -43.95 -28.01 -2.02
CA ASN A 82 -44.08 -28.31 -3.45
C ASN A 82 -44.80 -27.22 -4.26
N THR A 83 -45.28 -26.15 -3.61
CA THR A 83 -45.94 -25.02 -4.27
C THR A 83 -45.09 -23.75 -4.32
N VAL A 84 -43.92 -23.76 -3.75
CA VAL A 84 -42.97 -22.63 -3.87
C VAL A 84 -41.94 -22.96 -4.94
N ALA A 85 -42.01 -22.21 -6.02
CA ALA A 85 -41.27 -22.35 -7.27
C ALA A 85 -39.76 -22.61 -7.11
N GLU A 86 -39.23 -23.37 -7.99
CA GLU A 86 -37.99 -23.41 -8.79
C GLU A 86 -36.79 -22.51 -8.43
N ASP A 87 -36.75 -21.80 -7.30
CA ASP A 87 -35.61 -20.99 -6.91
C ASP A 87 -34.69 -21.76 -5.94
N THR A 88 -33.70 -22.45 -6.52
CA THR A 88 -32.66 -23.19 -5.79
C THR A 88 -31.80 -22.30 -4.90
N SER A 89 -31.75 -21.00 -5.14
CA SER A 89 -30.93 -20.06 -4.36
C SER A 89 -31.46 -19.90 -2.93
N CYS A 90 -32.74 -19.75 -2.75
CA CYS A 90 -33.38 -19.62 -1.44
C CYS A 90 -33.21 -20.88 -0.56
N PHE A 91 -33.10 -22.07 -1.19
CA PHE A 91 -32.91 -23.33 -0.47
C PHE A 91 -31.42 -23.46 0.00
N GLU A 92 -30.48 -23.10 -0.83
CA GLU A 92 -29.04 -23.09 -0.45
C GLU A 92 -28.78 -22.07 0.65
N GLU A 93 -29.36 -20.89 0.60
CA GLU A 93 -29.26 -19.88 1.65
C GLU A 93 -29.85 -20.37 2.99
N LEU A 94 -31.02 -21.00 2.95
CA LEU A 94 -31.64 -21.56 4.15
C LEU A 94 -30.80 -22.72 4.73
N ALA A 95 -30.30 -23.61 3.88
CA ALA A 95 -29.44 -24.70 4.30
C ALA A 95 -28.13 -24.22 4.89
N ASN A 96 -27.52 -23.23 4.28
CA ASN A 96 -26.29 -22.59 4.79
C ASN A 96 -26.54 -21.88 6.12
N LYS A 97 -27.67 -21.19 6.28
CA LYS A 97 -28.04 -20.56 7.54
C LYS A 97 -28.25 -21.58 8.67
N ILE A 98 -28.94 -22.68 8.39
CA ILE A 98 -29.17 -23.76 9.37
C ILE A 98 -27.87 -24.47 9.73
N LEU A 99 -26.96 -24.69 8.77
CA LEU A 99 -25.62 -25.25 9.02
C LEU A 99 -24.75 -24.28 9.84
N SER A 100 -24.84 -23.00 9.57
CA SER A 100 -24.18 -21.94 10.36
C SER A 100 -24.66 -21.95 11.81
N ASP A 101 -25.98 -21.95 12.02
CA ASP A 101 -26.59 -21.97 13.36
C ASP A 101 -26.22 -23.25 14.12
N TYR A 102 -26.16 -24.40 13.43
CA TYR A 102 -25.70 -25.67 14.02
C TYR A 102 -24.25 -25.65 14.44
N ASN A 103 -23.37 -25.11 13.62
CA ASN A 103 -21.94 -24.96 13.92
C ASN A 103 -21.72 -24.01 15.11
N GLN A 104 -22.50 -22.92 15.19
CA GLN A 104 -22.47 -22.00 16.31
C GLN A 104 -22.90 -22.70 17.63
N PHE A 105 -23.92 -23.56 17.58
CA PHE A 105 -24.39 -24.34 18.75
C PHE A 105 -23.37 -25.36 19.22
N LYS A 106 -22.53 -25.91 18.34
CA LYS A 106 -21.46 -26.85 18.67
C LYS A 106 -20.15 -26.18 19.13
N GLY A 107 -20.10 -24.84 19.21
CA GLY A 107 -18.86 -24.11 19.53
C GLY A 107 -17.81 -24.19 18.43
N VAL A 108 -18.19 -24.62 17.21
CA VAL A 108 -17.35 -24.44 16.03
C VAL A 108 -17.42 -22.95 15.72
N PRO A 109 -16.30 -22.22 15.69
CA PRO A 109 -16.33 -20.81 15.36
C PRO A 109 -17.04 -20.64 14.01
N VAL A 110 -18.14 -19.89 13.97
CA VAL A 110 -18.66 -19.38 12.73
C VAL A 110 -17.55 -18.49 12.18
N GLU A 111 -16.95 -18.87 11.07
CA GLU A 111 -16.04 -17.98 10.39
C GLU A 111 -16.80 -16.69 10.09
N LYS A 112 -16.50 -15.65 10.84
CA LYS A 112 -16.99 -14.31 10.48
C LYS A 112 -16.52 -14.06 9.06
N PRO A 113 -17.36 -13.48 8.18
CA PRO A 113 -16.92 -13.12 6.85
C PRO A 113 -15.59 -12.37 7.00
N GLY A 114 -14.57 -12.82 6.29
CA GLY A 114 -13.24 -12.25 6.37
C GLY A 114 -13.30 -10.77 6.00
N LYS A 115 -12.41 -9.97 6.58
CA LYS A 115 -12.34 -8.54 6.26
C LYS A 115 -12.11 -8.34 4.77
N THR A 116 -12.79 -7.36 4.19
CA THR A 116 -12.55 -6.93 2.81
C THR A 116 -11.20 -6.23 2.68
N PHE A 117 -10.72 -6.09 1.45
CA PHE A 117 -9.50 -5.33 1.16
C PHE A 117 -9.59 -3.89 1.69
N ALA A 118 -10.74 -3.24 1.58
CA ALA A 118 -10.96 -1.89 2.08
C ALA A 118 -10.90 -1.84 3.62
N GLU A 119 -11.52 -2.78 4.31
CA GLU A 119 -11.47 -2.85 5.78
C GLU A 119 -10.05 -3.12 6.30
N VAL A 120 -9.29 -4.01 5.65
CA VAL A 120 -7.88 -4.25 6.00
C VAL A 120 -7.02 -3.01 5.72
N TYR A 121 -7.32 -2.27 4.64
CA TYR A 121 -6.64 -1.01 4.36
C TYR A 121 -6.90 0.05 5.44
N ASP A 122 -8.13 0.21 5.89
CA ASP A 122 -8.48 1.18 6.93
C ASP A 122 -7.77 0.86 8.25
N ASP A 123 -7.75 -0.41 8.63
CA ASP A 123 -7.01 -0.87 9.81
C ASP A 123 -5.51 -0.63 9.68
N PHE A 124 -4.92 -1.01 8.54
CA PHE A 124 -3.52 -0.76 8.22
C PHE A 124 -3.19 0.73 8.23
N TYR A 125 -4.05 1.56 7.63
CA TYR A 125 -3.84 3.01 7.57
C TYR A 125 -3.83 3.63 8.97
N ASN A 126 -4.77 3.22 9.82
CA ASN A 126 -4.85 3.67 11.21
C ASN A 126 -3.63 3.21 12.01
N TRP A 127 -3.27 1.93 11.92
CA TRP A 127 -2.07 1.39 12.56
C TRP A 127 -0.80 2.11 12.16
N LYS A 128 -0.63 2.41 10.87
CA LYS A 128 0.58 3.04 10.36
C LYS A 128 0.68 4.52 10.68
N TYR A 129 -0.44 5.25 10.58
CA TYR A 129 -0.42 6.72 10.56
C TYR A 129 -1.01 7.38 11.80
N ASN A 130 -1.82 6.66 12.59
CA ASN A 130 -2.54 7.22 13.72
C ASN A 130 -2.09 6.67 15.09
N ASP A 131 -1.39 5.53 15.14
CA ASP A 131 -0.90 4.92 16.41
C ASP A 131 0.25 5.69 17.09
N GLY A 132 0.65 6.82 16.57
CA GLY A 132 1.59 7.75 17.21
C GLY A 132 3.05 7.30 17.31
N LYS A 133 3.41 6.09 16.85
CA LYS A 133 4.78 5.55 16.95
C LYS A 133 5.78 6.27 16.05
N ARG A 134 5.33 6.83 14.95
CA ARG A 134 6.16 7.55 13.99
C ARG A 134 5.37 8.64 13.28
N THR A 135 5.96 9.82 13.15
CA THR A 135 5.38 10.92 12.35
C THR A 135 5.66 10.73 10.87
N TYR A 136 4.62 10.76 10.06
CA TYR A 136 4.69 10.67 8.61
C TYR A 136 4.29 11.98 7.95
N SER A 137 4.92 12.31 6.81
CA SER A 137 4.56 13.50 6.05
C SER A 137 3.18 13.38 5.40
N ASN A 138 2.50 14.49 5.18
CA ASN A 138 1.23 14.53 4.43
C ASN A 138 1.37 13.94 3.02
N ALA A 139 2.53 14.12 2.38
CA ALA A 139 2.81 13.51 1.07
C ALA A 139 2.80 11.97 1.13
N SER A 140 3.38 11.37 2.19
CA SER A 140 3.34 9.91 2.37
C SER A 140 1.91 9.40 2.57
N LYS A 141 1.12 10.09 3.39
CA LYS A 141 -0.31 9.75 3.59
C LYS A 141 -1.09 9.86 2.28
N ALA A 142 -0.87 10.94 1.52
CA ALA A 142 -1.53 11.16 0.23
C ALA A 142 -1.15 10.09 -0.81
N SER A 143 0.13 9.71 -0.90
CA SER A 143 0.59 8.66 -1.83
C SER A 143 -0.02 7.30 -1.50
N THR A 144 -0.08 6.92 -0.21
CA THR A 144 -0.72 5.67 0.22
C THR A 144 -2.22 5.66 -0.12
N ARG A 145 -2.90 6.79 0.11
CA ARG A 145 -4.31 6.93 -0.22
C ARG A 145 -4.56 6.88 -1.74
N ALA A 146 -3.72 7.52 -2.53
CA ALA A 146 -3.81 7.46 -3.99
C ALA A 146 -3.61 6.02 -4.51
N ALA A 147 -2.64 5.29 -3.98
CA ALA A 147 -2.44 3.89 -4.31
C ALA A 147 -3.68 3.05 -4.00
N PHE A 148 -4.30 3.23 -2.83
CA PHE A 148 -5.54 2.54 -2.46
C PHE A 148 -6.69 2.83 -3.43
N LEU A 149 -6.91 4.09 -3.79
CA LEU A 149 -7.96 4.47 -4.74
C LEU A 149 -7.78 3.80 -6.11
N ASN A 150 -6.55 3.54 -6.53
CA ASN A 150 -6.25 2.83 -7.77
C ASN A 150 -6.47 1.31 -7.67
N CYS A 151 -6.78 0.78 -6.48
CA CYS A 151 -7.09 -0.61 -6.24
C CYS A 151 -8.61 -0.88 -6.12
N SER A 152 -9.46 -0.02 -6.66
CA SER A 152 -10.93 -0.09 -6.47
C SER A 152 -11.55 -1.44 -6.82
N ALA A 153 -10.98 -2.17 -7.77
CA ALA A 153 -11.43 -3.52 -8.15
C ALA A 153 -11.27 -4.58 -7.03
N LEU A 154 -10.48 -4.27 -5.99
CA LEU A 154 -10.25 -5.16 -4.85
C LEU A 154 -11.03 -4.76 -3.60
N HIS A 155 -11.59 -3.55 -3.53
CA HIS A 155 -12.11 -2.98 -2.29
C HIS A 155 -13.12 -3.90 -1.59
N GLU A 156 -14.04 -4.49 -2.35
CA GLU A 156 -15.11 -5.35 -1.84
C GLU A 156 -14.72 -6.84 -1.77
N LYS A 157 -13.53 -7.21 -2.29
CA LYS A 157 -13.08 -8.60 -2.23
C LYS A 157 -12.59 -8.92 -0.81
N GLU A 158 -12.88 -10.12 -0.34
CA GLU A 158 -12.34 -10.64 0.91
C GLU A 158 -10.81 -10.74 0.85
N PHE A 159 -10.10 -10.09 1.77
CA PHE A 159 -8.64 -9.97 1.73
C PHE A 159 -7.94 -11.34 1.76
N ARG A 160 -8.41 -12.26 2.58
CA ARG A 160 -7.86 -13.61 2.72
C ARG A 160 -8.03 -14.45 1.44
N SER A 161 -9.05 -14.16 0.65
CA SER A 161 -9.33 -14.86 -0.62
C SER A 161 -8.45 -14.38 -1.78
N LEU A 162 -7.83 -13.19 -1.68
CA LEU A 162 -7.00 -12.63 -2.75
C LEU A 162 -5.79 -13.51 -3.05
N ARG A 163 -5.44 -13.58 -4.33
CA ARG A 163 -4.30 -14.32 -4.85
C ARG A 163 -3.39 -13.39 -5.64
N HIS A 164 -2.19 -13.86 -5.96
CA HIS A 164 -1.21 -13.11 -6.75
C HIS A 164 -1.82 -12.50 -8.03
N ASP A 165 -2.60 -13.29 -8.75
CA ASP A 165 -3.18 -12.88 -10.03
C ASP A 165 -4.19 -11.73 -9.88
N ASP A 166 -5.00 -11.72 -8.81
CA ASP A 166 -5.91 -10.60 -8.51
C ASP A 166 -5.14 -9.29 -8.31
N LEU A 167 -4.03 -9.34 -7.59
CA LEU A 167 -3.19 -8.17 -7.29
C LEU A 167 -2.43 -7.71 -8.55
N GLN A 168 -1.87 -8.65 -9.29
CA GLN A 168 -1.11 -8.38 -10.51
C GLN A 168 -2.00 -7.79 -11.61
N GLU A 169 -3.24 -8.28 -11.73
CA GLU A 169 -4.21 -7.77 -12.69
C GLU A 169 -4.50 -6.28 -12.50
N VAL A 170 -4.67 -5.83 -11.26
CA VAL A 170 -4.88 -4.39 -10.96
C VAL A 170 -3.67 -3.55 -11.39
N VAL A 171 -2.45 -4.01 -11.10
CA VAL A 171 -1.22 -3.31 -11.52
C VAL A 171 -1.11 -3.26 -13.04
N LYS A 172 -1.43 -4.36 -13.73
CA LYS A 172 -1.40 -4.47 -15.18
C LYS A 172 -2.42 -3.55 -15.84
N ASN A 173 -3.65 -3.54 -15.34
CA ASN A 173 -4.75 -2.73 -15.87
C ASN A 173 -4.68 -1.24 -15.50
N CYS A 174 -3.81 -0.85 -14.56
CA CYS A 174 -3.60 0.55 -14.21
C CYS A 174 -2.96 1.30 -15.39
N THR A 175 -3.58 2.39 -15.81
CA THR A 175 -3.13 3.23 -16.96
C THR A 175 -2.14 4.32 -16.57
N LEU A 176 -1.81 4.42 -15.28
CA LEU A 176 -0.90 5.45 -14.77
C LEU A 176 0.57 5.10 -15.07
N LYS A 177 1.45 6.09 -14.90
CA LYS A 177 2.90 5.95 -15.04
C LYS A 177 3.49 4.92 -14.08
N HIS A 178 4.68 4.40 -14.43
CA HIS A 178 5.43 3.41 -13.67
C HIS A 178 5.49 3.72 -12.17
N ALA A 179 5.90 4.94 -11.79
CA ALA A 179 5.98 5.36 -10.40
C ALA A 179 4.66 5.22 -9.60
N SER A 180 3.51 5.43 -10.25
CA SER A 180 2.20 5.24 -9.60
C SER A 180 1.87 3.76 -9.41
N LYS A 181 2.26 2.91 -10.33
CA LYS A 181 2.12 1.43 -10.22
C LYS A 181 3.02 0.89 -9.10
N GLU A 182 4.25 1.39 -9.00
CA GLU A 182 5.15 1.07 -7.88
C GLU A 182 4.55 1.44 -6.50
N LEU A 183 3.78 2.53 -6.42
CA LEU A 183 3.06 2.87 -5.20
C LEU A 183 1.97 1.85 -4.84
N ILE A 184 1.28 1.25 -5.85
CA ILE A 184 0.31 0.17 -5.64
C ILE A 184 1.03 -1.07 -5.11
N VAL A 185 2.11 -1.49 -5.75
CA VAL A 185 2.93 -2.64 -5.31
C VAL A 185 3.45 -2.42 -3.89
N SER A 186 3.95 -1.22 -3.61
CA SER A 186 4.40 -0.85 -2.27
C SER A 186 3.29 -0.88 -1.22
N LEU A 187 2.06 -0.48 -1.60
CA LEU A 187 0.89 -0.58 -0.72
C LEU A 187 0.59 -2.05 -0.40
N TYR A 188 0.54 -2.93 -1.41
CA TYR A 188 0.28 -4.35 -1.20
C TYR A 188 1.28 -4.98 -0.23
N LYS A 189 2.60 -4.78 -0.46
CA LYS A 189 3.64 -5.30 0.42
C LYS A 189 3.47 -4.83 1.87
N GLN A 190 3.08 -3.58 2.07
CA GLN A 190 2.84 -3.04 3.40
C GLN A 190 1.56 -3.57 4.05
N MET A 191 0.48 -3.75 3.28
CA MET A 191 -0.77 -4.32 3.77
C MET A 191 -0.60 -5.80 4.12
N TYR A 192 0.12 -6.58 3.31
CA TYR A 192 0.40 -7.99 3.61
C TYR A 192 1.33 -8.14 4.81
N ALA A 193 2.34 -7.28 4.98
CA ALA A 193 3.16 -7.25 6.19
C ALA A 193 2.34 -6.92 7.45
N TYR A 194 1.36 -6.02 7.35
CA TYR A 194 0.40 -5.76 8.42
C TYR A 194 -0.51 -6.96 8.66
N ALA A 195 -1.05 -7.55 7.60
CA ALA A 195 -1.97 -8.68 7.66
C ALA A 195 -1.31 -9.94 8.26
N ASP A 196 -0.03 -10.15 8.02
CA ASP A 196 0.77 -11.24 8.63
C ASP A 196 0.86 -11.06 10.16
N ILE A 197 1.13 -9.84 10.64
CA ILE A 197 1.20 -9.54 12.09
C ILE A 197 -0.14 -9.84 12.80
N TYR A 198 -1.28 -9.60 12.12
CA TYR A 198 -2.62 -9.72 12.70
C TYR A 198 -3.38 -10.96 12.22
N GLU A 199 -2.69 -11.92 11.58
CA GLU A 199 -3.24 -13.20 11.10
C GLU A 199 -4.45 -13.04 10.15
N LEU A 200 -4.46 -11.95 9.36
CA LEU A 200 -5.50 -11.64 8.39
C LEU A 200 -5.29 -12.31 7.03
N CYS A 201 -4.13 -12.93 6.80
CA CYS A 201 -3.81 -13.68 5.59
C CYS A 201 -3.06 -14.97 5.94
N ASP A 202 -3.11 -15.96 5.04
CA ASP A 202 -2.42 -17.23 5.21
C ASP A 202 -1.01 -17.21 4.60
N LYS A 203 -0.80 -16.32 3.61
CA LYS A 203 0.45 -16.17 2.86
C LYS A 203 0.52 -14.77 2.26
N ASP A 204 1.74 -14.24 2.13
CA ASP A 204 2.00 -13.01 1.38
C ASP A 204 1.95 -13.26 -0.13
N TYR A 205 0.82 -12.92 -0.75
CA TYR A 205 0.64 -12.98 -2.21
C TYR A 205 1.18 -11.75 -2.94
N SER A 206 1.61 -10.70 -2.21
CA SER A 206 2.18 -9.49 -2.79
C SER A 206 3.68 -9.60 -3.10
N ALA A 207 4.38 -10.60 -2.56
CA ALA A 207 5.84 -10.72 -2.61
C ALA A 207 6.41 -10.67 -4.03
N HIS A 208 5.70 -11.26 -5.00
CA HIS A 208 6.12 -11.37 -6.40
C HIS A 208 5.34 -10.45 -7.34
N VAL A 209 4.46 -9.58 -6.82
CA VAL A 209 3.79 -8.57 -7.65
C VAL A 209 4.81 -7.54 -8.10
N SER A 210 4.83 -7.28 -9.39
CA SER A 210 5.81 -6.40 -10.04
C SER A 210 5.15 -5.48 -11.06
N VAL A 211 5.89 -4.47 -11.47
CA VAL A 211 5.50 -3.58 -12.57
C VAL A 211 6.27 -4.02 -13.82
N ASP A 212 5.57 -4.58 -14.80
CA ASP A 212 6.15 -5.13 -16.04
C ASP A 212 6.43 -4.06 -17.11
N ILE A 213 6.24 -2.78 -16.79
CA ILE A 213 6.49 -1.68 -17.71
C ILE A 213 7.88 -1.12 -17.41
N LEU A 214 8.66 -0.85 -18.46
CA LEU A 214 9.93 -0.15 -18.31
C LEU A 214 9.72 1.15 -17.54
N ASP A 215 10.68 1.46 -16.68
CA ASP A 215 10.68 2.74 -15.95
C ASP A 215 10.67 3.89 -16.96
N ASP A 216 9.57 4.61 -17.01
CA ASP A 216 9.36 5.79 -17.83
C ASP A 216 9.70 7.09 -17.10
N ASP A 217 10.24 6.98 -15.89
CA ASP A 217 10.76 8.11 -15.15
C ASP A 217 12.06 8.59 -15.82
N GLU A 218 11.94 9.69 -16.52
CA GLU A 218 13.10 10.41 -17.03
C GLU A 218 14.01 10.73 -15.85
N ASN A 219 15.24 10.19 -15.87
CA ASN A 219 16.28 10.62 -14.97
C ASN A 219 16.41 12.12 -15.10
N GLY A 220 16.40 12.85 -13.96
CA GLY A 220 16.47 14.32 -14.00
C GLY A 220 17.61 14.81 -14.89
N VAL A 221 17.30 15.76 -15.75
CA VAL A 221 18.24 16.31 -16.75
C VAL A 221 18.99 17.49 -16.13
N PRO A 222 20.33 17.43 -16.00
CA PRO A 222 21.12 18.57 -15.55
C PRO A 222 20.96 19.77 -16.51
N PHE A 223 20.99 20.98 -15.97
CA PHE A 223 21.17 22.19 -16.80
C PHE A 223 22.45 22.07 -17.60
N SER A 224 22.36 22.36 -18.89
CA SER A 224 23.51 22.41 -19.78
C SER A 224 24.46 23.56 -19.45
N GLU A 225 25.66 23.55 -20.03
CA GLU A 225 26.59 24.67 -19.88
C GLU A 225 26.05 25.97 -20.49
N SER A 226 25.31 25.87 -21.59
CA SER A 226 24.63 27.02 -22.21
C SER A 226 23.54 27.58 -21.30
N ASP A 227 22.75 26.71 -20.64
CA ASP A 227 21.71 27.14 -19.72
C ASP A 227 22.34 27.85 -18.50
N LEU A 228 23.42 27.29 -17.97
CA LEU A 228 24.15 27.93 -16.88
C LEU A 228 24.73 29.27 -17.29
N LYS A 229 25.24 29.43 -18.53
CA LYS A 229 25.67 30.74 -19.04
C LYS A 229 24.54 31.75 -19.05
N THR A 230 23.38 31.37 -19.55
CA THR A 230 22.18 32.18 -19.55
C THR A 230 21.76 32.60 -18.15
N LEU A 231 21.72 31.65 -17.19
CA LEU A 231 21.41 31.94 -15.80
C LEU A 231 22.41 32.91 -15.16
N TRP A 232 23.71 32.71 -15.39
CA TRP A 232 24.75 33.62 -14.88
C TRP A 232 24.69 35.01 -15.52
N GLY A 233 24.32 35.09 -16.80
CA GLY A 233 24.11 36.36 -17.48
C GLY A 233 22.93 37.17 -16.89
N ASP A 234 21.91 36.50 -16.42
CA ASP A 234 20.70 37.08 -15.81
C ASP A 234 20.62 36.92 -14.28
N LYS A 235 21.74 36.82 -13.62
CA LYS A 235 21.84 36.59 -12.15
C LYS A 235 21.16 37.67 -11.28
N LYS A 236 20.72 38.79 -11.86
CA LYS A 236 19.91 39.82 -11.18
C LYS A 236 18.44 39.44 -11.10
N ASN A 237 17.97 38.54 -11.94
CA ASN A 237 16.63 38.00 -11.88
C ASN A 237 16.48 37.08 -10.66
N SER A 238 15.48 37.29 -9.82
CA SER A 238 15.29 36.55 -8.58
C SER A 238 15.16 35.04 -8.77
N VAL A 239 14.61 34.57 -9.90
CA VAL A 239 14.48 33.15 -10.21
C VAL A 239 15.84 32.57 -10.62
N ALA A 240 16.54 33.25 -11.57
CA ALA A 240 17.89 32.83 -11.99
C ALA A 240 18.88 32.77 -10.81
N GLU A 241 18.88 33.81 -9.98
CA GLU A 241 19.66 33.87 -8.75
C GLU A 241 19.45 32.63 -7.87
N PHE A 242 18.19 32.28 -7.61
CA PHE A 242 17.89 31.12 -6.76
C PHE A 242 18.21 29.78 -7.44
N LEU A 243 18.01 29.66 -8.75
CA LEU A 243 18.43 28.48 -9.51
C LEU A 243 19.96 28.27 -9.42
N LEU A 244 20.74 29.34 -9.55
CA LEU A 244 22.19 29.27 -9.38
C LEU A 244 22.58 28.82 -7.96
N ILE A 245 21.95 29.37 -6.92
CA ILE A 245 22.17 28.93 -5.54
C ILE A 245 21.86 27.43 -5.41
N MET A 246 20.79 26.95 -6.01
CA MET A 246 20.45 25.52 -5.99
C MET A 246 21.45 24.66 -6.76
N CYS A 247 21.88 25.10 -7.97
CA CYS A 247 22.81 24.35 -8.82
C CYS A 247 24.22 24.25 -8.22
N TYR A 248 24.63 25.21 -7.38
CA TYR A 248 25.95 25.22 -6.78
C TYR A 248 25.98 24.83 -5.28
N SER A 249 24.83 24.43 -4.73
CA SER A 249 24.76 23.91 -3.35
C SER A 249 24.28 22.45 -3.26
N GLY A 250 23.63 21.94 -4.29
CA GLY A 250 23.11 20.57 -4.37
C GLY A 250 22.00 20.24 -3.38
N TYR A 251 21.42 21.24 -2.73
CA TYR A 251 20.28 21.01 -1.82
C TYR A 251 18.95 20.82 -2.58
N ARG A 252 18.04 20.06 -1.96
CA ARG A 252 16.66 20.00 -2.43
C ARG A 252 15.93 21.29 -2.06
N ILE A 253 15.01 21.76 -2.91
CA ILE A 253 14.23 23.00 -2.67
C ILE A 253 13.61 23.06 -1.26
N SER A 254 13.21 21.90 -0.70
CA SER A 254 12.63 21.87 0.66
C SER A 254 13.61 22.26 1.77
N ALA A 255 14.90 22.17 1.53
CA ALA A 255 15.91 22.50 2.51
C ALA A 255 15.98 24.01 2.77
N PHE A 256 15.72 24.81 1.73
CA PHE A 256 15.87 26.26 1.81
C PHE A 256 14.86 26.97 2.72
N TYR A 257 13.78 26.29 3.15
CA TYR A 257 12.84 26.85 4.15
C TYR A 257 13.35 26.84 5.58
N THR A 258 14.30 25.96 5.89
CA THR A 258 14.82 25.75 7.26
C THR A 258 16.33 25.78 7.30
N MET A 259 16.95 26.31 6.24
CA MET A 259 18.39 26.35 6.08
C MET A 259 19.00 27.43 6.99
N GLU A 260 19.96 27.03 7.79
CA GLU A 260 20.88 27.94 8.47
C GLU A 260 21.99 28.35 7.51
N VAL A 261 22.20 29.64 7.33
CA VAL A 261 23.27 30.19 6.52
C VAL A 261 24.30 30.91 7.42
N ASN A 262 25.49 30.38 7.50
CA ASN A 262 26.59 31.02 8.20
C ASN A 262 27.49 31.71 7.19
N LEU A 263 27.32 33.02 7.05
CA LEU A 263 28.13 33.80 6.12
C LEU A 263 29.55 34.04 6.64
N LEU A 264 29.80 34.03 7.96
CA LEU A 264 31.12 34.23 8.55
C LEU A 264 32.04 33.06 8.17
N ASP A 265 31.58 31.83 8.44
CA ASP A 265 32.36 30.63 8.13
C ASP A 265 32.05 30.09 6.72
N GLY A 266 31.11 30.69 5.98
CA GLY A 266 30.80 30.40 4.58
C GLY A 266 30.25 29.01 4.36
N TYR A 267 29.13 28.65 5.03
CA TYR A 267 28.45 27.37 4.80
C TYR A 267 26.94 27.44 4.97
N PHE A 268 26.27 26.47 4.34
CA PHE A 268 24.88 26.10 4.59
C PHE A 268 24.82 24.90 5.53
N ARG A 269 23.84 24.90 6.45
CA ARG A 269 23.56 23.76 7.32
C ARG A 269 22.07 23.46 7.32
N VAL A 270 21.70 22.25 6.94
CA VAL A 270 20.33 21.74 7.07
C VAL A 270 20.27 20.23 6.86
N GLY A 271 19.21 19.60 7.34
CA GLY A 271 18.95 18.19 7.09
C GLY A 271 17.49 17.86 7.21
N VAL A 272 16.86 17.37 6.14
CA VAL A 272 15.39 17.29 6.05
C VAL A 272 14.82 15.88 6.02
N LYS A 273 15.48 14.87 5.44
CA LYS A 273 14.79 13.60 5.18
C LYS A 273 15.48 12.31 5.64
N THR A 274 16.77 12.25 5.65
CA THR A 274 17.53 11.01 5.92
C THR A 274 18.51 11.21 7.05
N ALA A 275 18.87 10.14 7.76
CA ALA A 275 19.87 10.20 8.82
C ALA A 275 21.23 10.76 8.30
N ALA A 276 21.63 10.37 7.09
CA ALA A 276 22.83 10.85 6.43
C ALA A 276 22.75 12.34 5.97
N GLY A 277 21.53 12.85 5.76
CA GLY A 277 21.30 14.25 5.38
C GLY A 277 21.06 15.19 6.56
N LYS A 278 20.90 14.66 7.78
CA LYS A 278 20.60 15.45 8.97
C LYS A 278 21.82 16.25 9.40
N ASN A 279 21.64 17.56 9.58
CA ASN A 279 22.74 18.50 9.94
C ASN A 279 23.87 18.54 8.92
N ARG A 280 23.59 18.24 7.64
CA ARG A 280 24.57 18.30 6.57
C ARG A 280 25.09 19.73 6.39
N ILE A 281 26.41 19.87 6.30
CA ILE A 281 27.07 21.12 6.01
C ILE A 281 27.56 21.07 4.57
N VAL A 282 27.31 22.15 3.82
CA VAL A 282 27.84 22.36 2.47
C VAL A 282 28.47 23.74 2.43
N PRO A 283 29.77 23.87 2.12
CA PRO A 283 30.42 25.17 1.96
C PRO A 283 29.71 25.99 0.88
N ILE A 284 29.63 27.28 1.07
CA ILE A 284 29.16 28.23 0.06
C ILE A 284 30.26 28.45 -0.96
N HIS A 285 30.06 28.01 -2.20
CA HIS A 285 30.98 28.28 -3.30
C HIS A 285 31.14 29.78 -3.47
N HIS A 286 32.40 30.27 -3.64
CA HIS A 286 32.70 31.72 -3.70
C HIS A 286 31.84 32.48 -4.71
N SER A 287 31.54 31.88 -5.87
CA SER A 287 30.79 32.56 -6.95
C SER A 287 29.31 32.79 -6.61
N ILE A 288 28.68 31.93 -5.81
CA ILE A 288 27.28 32.11 -5.40
C ILE A 288 27.13 32.88 -4.09
N ARG A 289 28.24 33.13 -3.37
CA ARG A 289 28.19 33.86 -2.11
C ARG A 289 27.53 35.24 -2.21
N PRO A 290 27.86 36.08 -3.23
CA PRO A 290 27.19 37.38 -3.39
C PRO A 290 25.68 37.24 -3.65
N LEU A 291 25.24 36.16 -4.32
CA LEU A 291 23.82 35.88 -4.56
C LEU A 291 23.12 35.51 -3.25
N VAL A 292 23.76 34.72 -2.42
CA VAL A 292 23.22 34.34 -1.10
C VAL A 292 23.12 35.57 -0.19
N GLU A 293 24.17 36.41 -0.15
CA GLU A 293 24.15 37.65 0.62
C GLU A 293 23.08 38.62 0.17
N ASN A 294 22.94 38.81 -1.14
CA ASN A 294 21.89 39.66 -1.73
C ASN A 294 20.51 39.20 -1.29
N ARG A 295 20.23 37.91 -1.37
CA ARG A 295 18.92 37.32 -1.04
C ARG A 295 18.58 37.38 0.44
N LEU A 296 19.57 37.15 1.31
CA LEU A 296 19.41 37.32 2.75
C LEU A 296 19.16 38.76 3.17
N ASN A 297 19.83 39.71 2.51
CA ASN A 297 19.64 41.14 2.79
C ASN A 297 18.30 41.68 2.33
N SER A 298 17.77 41.17 1.20
CA SER A 298 16.46 41.61 0.69
C SER A 298 15.29 40.90 1.36
N ASP A 299 15.38 39.60 1.58
CA ASP A 299 14.24 38.76 1.96
C ASP A 299 14.34 38.15 3.36
N GLY A 300 15.52 38.24 4.01
CA GLY A 300 15.82 37.62 5.30
C GLY A 300 15.94 36.09 5.26
N CYS A 301 15.63 35.46 4.11
CA CYS A 301 15.75 34.02 3.89
C CYS A 301 15.95 33.73 2.39
N LEU A 302 16.36 32.48 2.08
CA LEU A 302 16.68 32.12 0.69
C LEU A 302 15.45 31.83 -0.18
N LEU A 303 14.33 31.40 0.42
CA LEU A 303 13.10 31.11 -0.30
C LEU A 303 11.87 31.52 0.50
N THR A 304 11.13 32.51 0.02
CA THR A 304 9.95 33.10 0.64
C THR A 304 8.64 32.50 0.15
N VAL A 305 8.60 31.97 -1.07
CA VAL A 305 7.40 31.48 -1.71
C VAL A 305 7.23 29.95 -1.57
N SER A 306 6.00 29.46 -1.72
CA SER A 306 5.75 28.03 -1.70
C SER A 306 6.44 27.28 -2.85
N LYS A 307 6.71 25.98 -2.68
CA LYS A 307 7.29 25.14 -3.75
C LYS A 307 6.50 25.16 -5.04
N SER A 308 5.17 25.18 -4.94
CA SER A 308 4.29 25.23 -6.10
C SER A 308 4.35 26.59 -6.80
N THR A 309 4.43 27.67 -6.03
CA THR A 309 4.59 29.04 -6.57
C THR A 309 5.95 29.18 -7.24
N PHE A 310 7.03 28.78 -6.56
CA PHE A 310 8.37 28.80 -7.16
C PHE A 310 8.44 28.00 -8.46
N ARG A 311 7.86 26.80 -8.48
CA ARG A 311 7.85 25.97 -9.70
C ARG A 311 7.14 26.67 -10.88
N LYS A 312 6.04 27.37 -10.63
CA LYS A 312 5.35 28.15 -11.66
C LYS A 312 6.23 29.31 -12.16
N GLN A 313 6.84 30.05 -11.25
CA GLN A 313 7.78 31.15 -11.60
C GLN A 313 8.97 30.63 -12.38
N MET A 314 9.57 29.51 -11.96
CA MET A 314 10.68 28.86 -12.64
C MET A 314 10.31 28.47 -14.08
N TYR A 315 9.16 27.85 -14.30
CA TYR A 315 8.73 27.44 -15.64
C TYR A 315 8.53 28.65 -16.57
N ALA A 316 7.86 29.67 -16.09
CA ALA A 316 7.66 30.88 -16.86
C ALA A 316 8.98 31.60 -17.18
N TYR A 317 9.91 31.61 -16.23
CA TYR A 317 11.22 32.20 -16.45
C TYR A 317 12.04 31.40 -17.48
N LEU A 318 12.16 30.08 -17.33
CA LEU A 318 12.93 29.23 -18.25
C LEU A 318 12.40 29.37 -19.70
N GLU A 319 11.07 29.37 -19.87
CA GLU A 319 10.45 29.60 -21.17
C GLU A 319 10.83 30.97 -21.74
N SER A 320 10.85 32.03 -20.92
CA SER A 320 11.17 33.39 -21.36
C SER A 320 12.60 33.58 -21.85
N VAL A 321 13.53 32.74 -21.36
CA VAL A 321 14.95 32.79 -21.73
C VAL A 321 15.38 31.66 -22.67
N GLY A 322 14.41 30.87 -23.17
CA GLY A 322 14.65 29.80 -24.15
C GLY A 322 15.37 28.59 -23.61
N ILE A 323 15.27 28.34 -22.30
CA ILE A 323 15.78 27.12 -21.66
C ILE A 323 14.66 26.08 -21.58
N ASP A 324 14.99 24.83 -21.90
CA ASP A 324 14.06 23.72 -21.79
C ASP A 324 13.50 23.57 -20.38
N ARG A 325 12.37 22.87 -20.26
CA ARG A 325 11.68 22.74 -19.00
C ARG A 325 12.43 21.81 -18.03
N HIS A 326 12.98 22.41 -16.97
CA HIS A 326 13.57 21.72 -15.86
C HIS A 326 12.70 21.72 -14.61
N THR A 327 12.94 20.79 -13.69
CA THR A 327 12.37 20.77 -12.35
C THR A 327 13.33 21.34 -11.32
N PRO A 328 12.88 21.79 -10.14
CA PRO A 328 13.81 22.18 -9.06
C PRO A 328 14.78 21.06 -8.63
N HIS A 329 14.46 19.79 -8.93
CA HIS A 329 15.35 18.67 -8.62
C HIS A 329 16.53 18.60 -9.59
N ASP A 330 16.37 19.08 -10.81
CA ASP A 330 17.43 19.09 -11.82
C ASP A 330 18.60 20.01 -11.44
N CYS A 331 18.36 21.04 -10.62
CA CYS A 331 19.46 21.82 -10.03
C CYS A 331 20.40 20.93 -9.20
N ARG A 332 19.88 19.93 -8.49
CA ARG A 332 20.69 18.99 -7.74
C ARG A 332 21.40 17.98 -8.65
N HIS A 333 20.77 17.57 -9.74
CA HIS A 333 21.44 16.78 -10.79
C HIS A 333 22.55 17.59 -11.43
N THR A 334 22.33 18.88 -11.67
CA THR A 334 23.36 19.81 -12.15
C THR A 334 24.54 19.88 -11.20
N PHE A 335 24.30 20.05 -9.90
CA PHE A 335 25.39 20.04 -8.92
C PHE A 335 26.20 18.74 -8.98
N SER A 336 25.52 17.60 -9.06
CA SER A 336 26.17 16.30 -9.17
C SER A 336 27.02 16.19 -10.45
N ALA A 337 26.48 16.62 -11.60
CA ALA A 337 27.19 16.64 -12.87
C ALA A 337 28.39 17.61 -12.87
N LEU A 338 28.24 18.77 -12.24
CA LEU A 338 29.36 19.71 -12.06
C LEU A 338 30.47 19.10 -11.18
N CYS A 339 30.12 18.44 -10.08
CA CYS A 339 31.09 17.73 -9.25
C CYS A 339 31.89 16.69 -10.05
N GLU A 340 31.18 15.91 -10.90
CA GLU A 340 31.80 14.91 -11.76
C GLU A 340 32.70 15.56 -12.84
N LYS A 341 32.19 16.56 -13.54
CA LYS A 341 32.93 17.31 -14.57
C LYS A 341 34.24 17.90 -14.04
N TYR A 342 34.20 18.47 -12.83
CA TYR A 342 35.33 19.11 -12.21
C TYR A 342 36.13 18.21 -11.24
N LYS A 343 35.89 16.90 -11.31
CA LYS A 343 36.67 15.88 -10.56
C LYS A 343 36.67 16.11 -9.05
N VAL A 344 35.53 16.52 -8.49
CA VAL A 344 35.30 16.52 -7.05
C VAL A 344 35.41 15.07 -6.56
N ASN A 345 36.07 14.84 -5.43
CA ASN A 345 36.20 13.50 -4.88
C ASN A 345 34.86 12.85 -4.68
N GLU A 346 34.66 11.58 -5.13
CA GLU A 346 33.39 10.87 -5.13
C GLU A 346 32.76 10.79 -3.73
N ASN A 347 33.54 10.48 -2.71
CA ASN A 347 33.05 10.41 -1.35
C ASN A 347 32.64 11.78 -0.81
N ASP A 348 33.33 12.85 -1.23
CA ASP A 348 32.98 14.21 -0.83
C ASP A 348 31.74 14.69 -1.60
N ARG A 349 31.55 14.31 -2.88
CA ARG A 349 30.33 14.50 -3.63
C ARG A 349 29.12 13.84 -2.91
N MET A 350 29.28 12.61 -2.45
CA MET A 350 28.25 11.91 -1.67
C MET A 350 27.93 12.64 -0.36
N ARG A 351 28.95 13.16 0.36
CA ARG A 351 28.76 13.98 1.57
C ARG A 351 28.03 15.28 1.26
N LEU A 352 28.48 16.01 0.25
CA LEU A 352 27.87 17.27 -0.21
C LEU A 352 26.44 17.07 -0.66
N LEU A 353 26.10 15.94 -1.27
CA LEU A 353 24.73 15.57 -1.65
C LEU A 353 23.91 14.98 -0.49
N GLY A 354 24.54 14.49 0.58
CA GLY A 354 23.89 13.80 1.69
C GLY A 354 23.33 12.44 1.27
N HIS A 355 24.09 11.70 0.48
CA HIS A 355 23.84 10.30 0.17
C HIS A 355 24.36 9.41 1.30
N ALA A 356 23.69 8.29 1.53
CA ALA A 356 24.15 7.32 2.51
C ALA A 356 25.34 6.53 1.94
N PHE A 357 26.37 6.32 2.76
CA PHE A 357 27.46 5.40 2.42
C PHE A 357 27.01 3.97 2.67
N THR A 358 27.30 3.09 1.75
CA THR A 358 27.06 1.64 1.87
C THR A 358 28.20 0.94 2.59
N ASP A 359 29.42 1.49 2.51
CA ASP A 359 30.60 0.94 3.17
C ASP A 359 30.78 1.50 4.60
N VAL A 360 31.30 0.63 5.48
CA VAL A 360 31.49 0.93 6.90
C VAL A 360 32.60 1.97 7.09
N THR A 361 33.63 1.97 6.25
CA THR A 361 34.82 2.85 6.38
C THR A 361 34.38 4.30 6.21
N ASN A 362 33.69 4.64 5.14
CA ASN A 362 33.24 6.02 4.91
C ASN A 362 32.10 6.45 5.83
N LYS A 363 31.28 5.50 6.28
CA LYS A 363 30.19 5.77 7.21
C LYS A 363 30.70 6.10 8.63
N THR A 364 31.73 5.42 9.09
CA THR A 364 32.18 5.50 10.49
C THR A 364 33.45 6.36 10.65
N TYR A 365 34.39 6.26 9.73
CA TYR A 365 35.72 6.88 9.87
C TYR A 365 35.97 8.04 8.90
N GLY A 366 35.13 8.23 7.92
CA GLY A 366 35.28 9.25 6.90
C GLY A 366 34.88 10.65 7.35
N HIS A 367 35.51 11.21 8.36
CA HIS A 367 35.31 12.60 8.77
C HIS A 367 36.03 13.56 7.83
N ARG A 368 35.29 14.56 7.33
CA ARG A 368 35.85 15.66 6.55
C ARG A 368 35.60 16.98 7.28
N THR A 369 36.61 17.81 7.35
CA THR A 369 36.49 19.19 7.82
C THR A 369 35.76 20.04 6.79
N ILE A 370 35.19 21.16 7.23
CA ILE A 370 34.54 22.10 6.31
C ILE A 370 35.52 22.68 5.30
N ASN A 371 36.79 22.86 5.66
CA ASN A 371 37.80 23.40 4.76
C ASN A 371 38.16 22.40 3.66
N GLU A 372 38.29 21.11 3.97
CA GLU A 372 38.50 20.09 2.95
C GLU A 372 37.33 19.99 1.99
N LEU A 373 36.08 20.10 2.48
CA LEU A 373 34.90 20.14 1.61
C LEU A 373 34.84 21.43 0.80
N ARG A 374 35.33 22.53 1.32
CA ARG A 374 35.47 23.80 0.59
C ARG A 374 36.46 23.67 -0.56
N ASP A 375 37.61 23.09 -0.32
CA ASP A 375 38.63 22.86 -1.36
C ASP A 375 38.06 22.01 -2.50
N GLU A 376 37.21 21.06 -2.17
CA GLU A 376 36.54 20.23 -3.16
C GLU A 376 35.44 20.98 -3.96
N ILE A 377 34.57 21.75 -3.32
CA ILE A 377 33.51 22.47 -4.01
C ILE A 377 34.06 23.62 -4.87
N GLU A 378 35.13 24.24 -4.47
CA GLU A 378 35.83 25.34 -5.19
C GLU A 378 36.50 24.87 -6.49
N LYS A 379 36.64 23.56 -6.74
CA LYS A 379 37.04 23.02 -8.04
C LYS A 379 36.03 23.31 -9.14
N ILE A 380 34.74 23.47 -8.78
CA ILE A 380 33.65 23.74 -9.71
C ILE A 380 33.85 25.16 -10.29
N LYS A 381 33.92 25.22 -11.61
CA LYS A 381 34.05 26.51 -12.31
C LYS A 381 32.71 26.99 -12.80
N ILE A 382 32.48 28.29 -12.78
CA ILE A 382 31.35 28.90 -13.48
C ILE A 382 31.67 28.97 -14.97
N PRO A 383 30.66 28.84 -15.85
CA PRO A 383 30.87 29.06 -17.27
C PRO A 383 31.21 30.54 -17.50
N ILE A 384 32.17 30.78 -18.39
CA ILE A 384 32.60 32.15 -18.75
C ILE A 384 31.46 32.75 -19.59
N CYS A 385 30.92 33.90 -19.14
CA CYS A 385 30.06 34.72 -19.95
C CYS A 385 30.99 35.62 -20.80
N ASP A 386 30.97 35.43 -22.11
CA ASP A 386 31.70 36.26 -23.08
C ASP A 386 31.15 37.67 -23.08
#